data_7d50e75521e89a4c71b8fb086d4ffe7d
#
_entry.id   7d50e75521e89a4c71b8fb086d4ffe7d
#
_cell.length_a   1.000
_cell.length_b   1.000
_cell.length_c   1.000
_cell.angle_alpha   90.00
_cell.angle_beta   90.00
_cell.angle_gamma   90.00
#
_symmetry.space_group_name_H-M   'P 1'
#
loop_
_entity.id
_entity.type
_entity.pdbx_description
1 polymer ?
#
loop_
_entity_poly.entity_id
_entity_poly.type
_entity_poly.pdbx_seq_one_letter_code
_entity_poly.pdbx_strand_id
1 'polypeptide(L)'
;MGVDDIWQATLNAGMLATCSFACAVFVFLQAAKSHGVWIVGGSIPEVDETSGAVYNTCIVVAPDGAIVTAHRKMHLFDIDIPGKFSFRESDTLTGGSQITVFDSPFGKIGVGICYDLRFPELSLLMRNEGARILVFPGAFNLVTGPAHWELLQRARALDTQSFVLTCSPARSEDDQGYKAWGHSTMVDPWGEVVATTEHGPAIVHATLEFTRVEEVRSGVPVAKQRRNDLYKLEKV
;
A
#
# COMPACT_ATOMS: atom_id res chain seq x y z
N MET A 1 -12.31 21.40 4.62
CA MET A 1 -10.90 21.21 4.19
C MET A 1 -10.87 20.12 3.14
N GLY A 2 -10.51 20.44 1.91
CA GLY A 2 -10.30 19.46 0.85
C GLY A 2 -9.03 18.64 1.12
N VAL A 3 -8.78 17.58 0.33
CA VAL A 3 -7.52 16.82 0.40
C VAL A 3 -6.33 17.76 0.22
N ASP A 4 -6.49 18.77 -0.68
CA ASP A 4 -5.53 19.83 -0.90
C ASP A 4 -5.26 20.67 0.35
N ASP A 5 -6.27 20.96 1.18
CA ASP A 5 -6.10 21.75 2.40
C ASP A 5 -5.32 21.00 3.47
N ILE A 6 -5.50 19.67 3.58
CA ILE A 6 -4.73 18.85 4.53
C ILE A 6 -3.29 18.73 4.06
N TRP A 7 -3.04 18.44 2.77
CA TRP A 7 -1.72 18.37 2.20
C TRP A 7 -1.03 19.73 2.16
N GLN A 8 -1.73 20.81 1.76
CA GLN A 8 -1.22 22.19 1.75
C GLN A 8 -0.92 22.69 3.17
N ALA A 9 -1.77 22.41 4.16
CA ALA A 9 -1.47 22.73 5.55
C ALA A 9 -0.23 22.00 6.06
N THR A 10 -0.02 20.76 5.64
CA THR A 10 1.17 19.96 5.99
C THR A 10 2.42 20.47 5.28
N LEU A 11 2.32 20.90 4.01
CA LEU A 11 3.43 21.41 3.21
C LEU A 11 3.82 22.86 3.57
N ASN A 12 2.86 23.73 3.87
CA ASN A 12 3.13 25.11 4.30
C ASN A 12 3.79 25.20 5.68
N ALA A 13 3.77 24.10 6.43
CA ALA A 13 4.44 23.96 7.72
C ALA A 13 5.61 22.98 7.62
N GLY A 14 6.61 23.24 6.77
CA GLY A 14 7.75 22.32 6.55
C GLY A 14 8.36 21.75 7.85
N MET A 15 8.37 22.54 8.93
CA MET A 15 8.77 22.12 10.26
C MET A 15 7.71 21.22 10.95
N LEU A 16 6.42 21.40 10.62
CA LEU A 16 5.32 20.57 11.15
C LEU A 16 5.22 19.22 10.43
N ALA A 17 5.52 19.15 9.13
CA ALA A 17 5.53 17.90 8.38
C ALA A 17 6.67 16.97 8.86
N THR A 18 7.86 17.53 9.10
CA THR A 18 8.99 16.77 9.64
C THR A 18 8.71 16.28 11.06
N CYS A 19 8.09 17.11 11.90
CA CYS A 19 7.68 16.73 13.24
C CYS A 19 6.56 15.66 13.19
N SER A 20 5.60 15.76 12.27
CA SER A 20 4.52 14.78 12.10
C SER A 20 5.04 13.41 11.66
N PHE A 21 5.98 13.36 10.71
CA PHE A 21 6.60 12.11 10.27
C PHE A 21 7.38 11.46 11.42
N ALA A 22 8.27 12.20 12.08
CA ALA A 22 9.07 11.70 13.20
C ALA A 22 8.19 11.21 14.36
N CYS A 23 7.12 11.91 14.70
CA CYS A 23 6.19 11.50 15.75
C CYS A 23 5.48 10.18 15.40
N ALA A 24 4.98 10.04 14.16
CA ALA A 24 4.33 8.82 13.70
C ALA A 24 5.32 7.64 13.67
N VAL A 25 6.53 7.86 13.16
CA VAL A 25 7.61 6.87 13.20
C VAL A 25 7.85 6.42 14.64
N PHE A 26 8.06 7.36 15.58
CA PHE A 26 8.30 7.04 16.98
C PHE A 26 7.18 6.18 17.58
N VAL A 27 5.91 6.50 17.32
CA VAL A 27 4.76 5.72 17.80
C VAL A 27 4.81 4.28 17.27
N PHE A 28 5.11 4.09 15.98
CA PHE A 28 5.20 2.75 15.40
C PHE A 28 6.38 1.94 15.98
N LEU A 29 7.55 2.57 16.19
CA LEU A 29 8.71 1.90 16.79
C LEU A 29 8.37 1.41 18.21
N GLN A 30 7.74 2.28 19.02
CA GLN A 30 7.34 1.93 20.39
C GLN A 30 6.24 0.85 20.39
N ALA A 31 5.24 0.95 19.54
CA ALA A 31 4.17 -0.04 19.46
C ALA A 31 4.70 -1.41 19.04
N ALA A 32 5.52 -1.48 17.99
CA ALA A 32 6.14 -2.71 17.52
C ALA A 32 6.93 -3.39 18.64
N LYS A 33 7.79 -2.63 19.33
CA LYS A 33 8.63 -3.12 20.41
C LYS A 33 7.81 -3.54 21.64
N SER A 34 6.82 -2.75 22.05
CA SER A 34 6.03 -3.04 23.25
C SER A 34 5.14 -4.28 23.11
N HIS A 35 4.69 -4.56 21.88
CA HIS A 35 3.78 -5.67 21.60
C HIS A 35 4.47 -6.86 20.90
N GLY A 36 5.74 -6.74 20.52
CA GLY A 36 6.48 -7.80 19.83
C GLY A 36 5.90 -8.14 18.46
N VAL A 37 5.42 -7.15 17.71
CA VAL A 37 4.71 -7.32 16.43
C VAL A 37 5.40 -6.60 15.27
N TRP A 38 5.23 -7.12 14.06
CA TRP A 38 5.57 -6.42 12.84
C TRP A 38 4.52 -5.36 12.53
N ILE A 39 4.92 -4.18 12.09
CA ILE A 39 4.02 -3.09 11.69
C ILE A 39 4.37 -2.63 10.28
N VAL A 40 3.39 -2.63 9.39
CA VAL A 40 3.39 -1.84 8.15
C VAL A 40 2.56 -0.59 8.44
N GLY A 41 3.23 0.54 8.62
CA GLY A 41 2.72 1.69 9.36
C GLY A 41 1.76 2.62 8.62
N GLY A 42 1.12 2.17 7.51
CA GLY A 42 0.40 3.10 6.66
C GLY A 42 1.34 4.03 5.90
N SER A 43 0.86 5.13 5.36
CA SER A 43 1.73 6.08 4.65
C SER A 43 1.42 7.53 4.98
N ILE A 44 2.47 8.33 5.08
CA ILE A 44 2.41 9.74 5.43
C ILE A 44 3.47 10.53 4.65
N PRO A 45 3.34 11.86 4.53
CA PRO A 45 4.36 12.71 3.92
C PRO A 45 5.69 12.63 4.67
N GLU A 46 6.76 12.41 3.91
CA GLU A 46 8.15 12.43 4.34
C GLU A 46 8.89 13.52 3.56
N VAL A 47 9.59 14.40 4.25
CA VAL A 47 10.50 15.36 3.63
C VAL A 47 11.90 14.75 3.59
N ASP A 48 12.48 14.63 2.41
CA ASP A 48 13.88 14.26 2.25
C ASP A 48 14.76 15.51 2.52
N GLU A 49 15.49 15.48 3.63
CA GLU A 49 16.26 16.62 4.10
C GLU A 49 17.39 17.03 3.13
N THR A 50 17.84 16.12 2.28
CA THR A 50 18.94 16.35 1.35
C THR A 50 18.48 17.09 0.11
N SER A 51 17.36 16.67 -0.46
CA SER A 51 16.81 17.22 -1.71
C SER A 51 15.68 18.22 -1.50
N GLY A 52 15.07 18.24 -0.31
CA GLY A 52 13.83 18.98 -0.04
C GLY A 52 12.58 18.36 -0.70
N ALA A 53 12.72 17.23 -1.39
CA ALA A 53 11.60 16.55 -2.02
C ALA A 53 10.65 15.95 -0.96
N VAL A 54 9.36 15.94 -1.26
CA VAL A 54 8.34 15.36 -0.39
C VAL A 54 7.83 14.07 -1.01
N TYR A 55 7.81 12.99 -0.22
CA TYR A 55 7.32 11.67 -0.63
C TYR A 55 6.14 11.21 0.21
N ASN A 56 5.32 10.36 -0.35
CA ASN A 56 4.34 9.58 0.41
C ASN A 56 4.99 8.26 0.83
N THR A 57 5.31 8.10 2.13
CA THR A 57 6.20 7.04 2.60
C THR A 57 5.52 6.15 3.62
N CYS A 58 5.65 4.84 3.41
CA CYS A 58 5.26 3.78 4.33
C CYS A 58 6.50 3.12 4.93
N ILE A 59 6.61 3.10 6.25
CA ILE A 59 7.68 2.38 6.95
C ILE A 59 7.23 1.00 7.39
N VAL A 60 8.20 0.09 7.46
CA VAL A 60 8.04 -1.26 8.04
C VAL A 60 8.91 -1.38 9.27
N VAL A 61 8.31 -1.79 10.37
CA VAL A 61 8.96 -1.90 11.68
C VAL A 61 8.92 -3.35 12.17
N ALA A 62 10.08 -3.86 12.60
CA ALA A 62 10.22 -5.18 13.20
C ALA A 62 9.83 -5.19 14.70
N PRO A 63 9.62 -6.39 15.30
CA PRO A 63 9.20 -6.54 16.70
C PRO A 63 10.17 -5.97 17.75
N ASP A 64 11.42 -5.74 17.39
CA ASP A 64 12.41 -5.09 18.25
C ASP A 64 12.34 -3.56 18.20
N GLY A 65 11.49 -3.00 17.34
CA GLY A 65 11.36 -1.57 17.10
C GLY A 65 12.32 -1.03 16.02
N ALA A 66 13.05 -1.89 15.30
CA ALA A 66 13.91 -1.45 14.20
C ALA A 66 13.10 -1.17 12.94
N ILE A 67 13.43 -0.09 12.22
CA ILE A 67 12.92 0.14 10.85
C ILE A 67 13.65 -0.81 9.92
N VAL A 68 12.90 -1.72 9.29
CA VAL A 68 13.44 -2.71 8.33
C VAL A 68 13.58 -2.11 6.95
N THR A 69 12.58 -1.36 6.52
CA THR A 69 12.56 -0.70 5.22
C THR A 69 11.53 0.44 5.19
N ALA A 70 11.65 1.28 4.17
CA ALA A 70 10.65 2.30 3.83
C ALA A 70 10.32 2.21 2.35
N HIS A 71 9.05 2.36 2.01
CA HIS A 71 8.57 2.43 0.64
C HIS A 71 8.06 3.84 0.36
N ARG A 72 8.65 4.52 -0.61
CA ARG A 72 8.15 5.79 -1.16
C ARG A 72 7.23 5.46 -2.33
N LYS A 73 5.99 5.92 -2.29
CA LYS A 73 4.98 5.69 -3.34
C LYS A 73 5.55 5.97 -4.72
N MET A 74 5.52 4.97 -5.60
CA MET A 74 6.13 5.07 -6.92
C MET A 74 5.23 5.79 -7.92
N HIS A 75 3.94 5.45 -7.94
CA HIS A 75 2.98 5.98 -8.89
C HIS A 75 2.12 7.04 -8.20
N LEU A 76 2.27 8.29 -8.61
CA LEU A 76 1.50 9.39 -8.08
C LEU A 76 0.09 9.40 -8.68
N PHE A 77 -0.88 9.82 -7.85
CA PHE A 77 -2.29 9.82 -8.21
C PHE A 77 -2.65 11.07 -9.00
N ASP A 78 -2.31 11.06 -10.29
CA ASP A 78 -2.67 12.10 -11.23
C ASP A 78 -3.81 11.59 -12.08
N ILE A 79 -5.03 12.11 -11.86
CA ILE A 79 -6.20 11.71 -12.60
C ILE A 79 -7.05 12.90 -13.02
N ASP A 80 -7.71 12.72 -14.16
CA ASP A 80 -8.75 13.63 -14.63
C ASP A 80 -9.92 12.79 -15.17
N ILE A 81 -11.04 12.84 -14.45
CA ILE A 81 -12.28 12.17 -14.85
C ILE A 81 -13.29 13.26 -15.20
N PRO A 82 -13.54 13.53 -16.48
CA PRO A 82 -14.38 14.63 -16.92
C PRO A 82 -15.74 14.65 -16.21
N GLY A 83 -16.11 15.80 -15.62
CA GLY A 83 -17.35 16.01 -14.91
C GLY A 83 -17.49 15.30 -13.56
N LYS A 84 -16.44 14.62 -13.07
CA LYS A 84 -16.46 13.92 -11.79
C LYS A 84 -15.36 14.37 -10.83
N PHE A 85 -14.10 14.21 -11.21
CA PHE A 85 -12.98 14.43 -10.30
C PHE A 85 -11.68 14.62 -11.05
N SER A 86 -10.90 15.66 -10.68
CA SER A 86 -9.53 15.89 -11.15
C SER A 86 -8.63 16.12 -9.95
N PHE A 87 -7.44 15.52 -9.96
CA PHE A 87 -6.45 15.65 -8.89
C PHE A 87 -5.05 15.33 -9.42
N ARG A 88 -4.04 16.08 -8.97
CA ARG A 88 -2.64 15.90 -9.36
C ARG A 88 -1.75 15.87 -8.12
N GLU A 89 -1.43 14.65 -7.67
CA GLU A 89 -0.53 14.44 -6.54
C GLU A 89 0.91 14.89 -6.87
N SER A 90 1.30 14.83 -8.15
CA SER A 90 2.61 15.27 -8.64
C SER A 90 2.87 16.77 -8.51
N ASP A 91 1.84 17.58 -8.27
CA ASP A 91 2.04 19.01 -8.03
C ASP A 91 2.71 19.28 -6.67
N THR A 92 2.64 18.30 -5.74
CA THR A 92 3.13 18.45 -4.36
C THR A 92 4.09 17.36 -3.92
N LEU A 93 4.03 16.17 -4.52
CA LEU A 93 4.83 15.02 -4.14
C LEU A 93 5.76 14.54 -5.25
N THR A 94 6.83 13.89 -4.84
CA THR A 94 7.79 13.24 -5.73
C THR A 94 7.54 11.72 -5.71
N GLY A 95 7.59 11.09 -6.88
CA GLY A 95 7.49 9.63 -6.99
C GLY A 95 8.74 8.92 -6.47
N GLY A 96 8.55 7.81 -5.75
CA GLY A 96 9.63 6.92 -5.36
C GLY A 96 10.22 6.18 -6.57
N SER A 97 11.41 5.62 -6.40
CA SER A 97 12.18 4.97 -7.48
C SER A 97 12.53 3.51 -7.19
N GLN A 98 12.02 2.92 -6.10
CA GLN A 98 12.43 1.59 -5.68
C GLN A 98 11.23 0.66 -5.43
N ILE A 99 11.33 -0.56 -5.96
CA ILE A 99 10.45 -1.66 -5.59
C ILE A 99 10.86 -2.13 -4.20
N THR A 100 9.89 -2.26 -3.29
CA THR A 100 10.16 -2.64 -1.91
C THR A 100 9.66 -4.04 -1.64
N VAL A 101 10.60 -4.96 -1.40
CA VAL A 101 10.34 -6.32 -0.90
C VAL A 101 11.32 -6.56 0.26
N PHE A 102 10.82 -7.06 1.38
CA PHE A 102 11.64 -7.32 2.56
C PHE A 102 11.43 -8.73 3.09
N ASP A 103 12.44 -9.25 3.81
CA ASP A 103 12.38 -10.55 4.46
C ASP A 103 11.70 -10.44 5.83
N SER A 104 10.83 -11.40 6.13
CA SER A 104 10.19 -11.57 7.43
C SER A 104 10.19 -13.04 7.83
N PRO A 105 9.91 -13.40 9.10
CA PRO A 105 9.72 -14.78 9.51
C PRO A 105 8.59 -15.51 8.76
N PHE A 106 7.70 -14.75 8.13
CA PHE A 106 6.55 -15.26 7.37
C PHE A 106 6.86 -15.42 5.88
N GLY A 107 8.10 -15.14 5.45
CA GLY A 107 8.52 -15.05 4.06
C GLY A 107 8.63 -13.60 3.58
N LYS A 108 8.86 -13.44 2.27
CA LYS A 108 9.02 -12.12 1.67
C LYS A 108 7.68 -11.39 1.53
N ILE A 109 7.70 -10.10 1.85
CA ILE A 109 6.53 -9.20 1.81
C ILE A 109 6.85 -8.01 0.90
N GLY A 110 5.98 -7.76 -0.07
CA GLY A 110 6.04 -6.59 -0.94
C GLY A 110 5.17 -5.45 -0.40
N VAL A 111 5.63 -4.22 -0.52
CA VAL A 111 4.90 -3.02 -0.10
C VAL A 111 4.69 -2.09 -1.28
N GLY A 112 3.45 -1.65 -1.48
CA GLY A 112 3.07 -0.55 -2.35
C GLY A 112 2.13 0.39 -1.62
N ILE A 113 1.83 1.55 -2.19
CA ILE A 113 0.93 2.53 -1.56
C ILE A 113 -0.19 2.89 -2.54
N CYS A 114 -1.45 2.69 -2.12
CA CYS A 114 -2.65 3.22 -2.75
C CYS A 114 -2.68 3.03 -4.28
N TYR A 115 -2.31 4.06 -5.05
CA TYR A 115 -2.34 4.06 -6.52
C TYR A 115 -1.40 3.02 -7.14
N ASP A 116 -0.35 2.60 -6.43
CA ASP A 116 0.55 1.50 -6.84
C ASP A 116 -0.22 0.19 -7.11
N LEU A 117 -1.34 -0.04 -6.41
CA LEU A 117 -2.21 -1.20 -6.60
C LEU A 117 -2.75 -1.32 -8.05
N ARG A 118 -2.84 -0.20 -8.80
CA ARG A 118 -3.33 -0.20 -10.18
C ARG A 118 -2.35 -0.77 -11.19
N PHE A 119 -1.07 -0.84 -10.83
CA PHE A 119 0.01 -1.26 -11.72
C PHE A 119 0.36 -2.74 -11.48
N PRO A 120 -0.17 -3.66 -12.32
CA PRO A 120 0.12 -5.09 -12.17
C PRO A 120 1.61 -5.41 -12.29
N GLU A 121 2.34 -4.62 -13.08
CA GLU A 121 3.77 -4.78 -13.29
C GLU A 121 4.54 -4.71 -11.96
N LEU A 122 4.25 -3.72 -11.11
CA LEU A 122 4.87 -3.58 -9.79
C LEU A 122 4.61 -4.81 -8.93
N SER A 123 3.35 -5.25 -8.85
CA SER A 123 2.97 -6.43 -8.07
C SER A 123 3.65 -7.70 -8.58
N LEU A 124 3.75 -7.86 -9.90
CA LEU A 124 4.42 -8.99 -10.53
C LEU A 124 5.93 -8.97 -10.28
N LEU A 125 6.57 -7.79 -10.28
CA LEU A 125 7.98 -7.64 -9.93
C LEU A 125 8.24 -8.01 -8.47
N MET A 126 7.41 -7.55 -7.52
CA MET A 126 7.47 -7.97 -6.12
C MET A 126 7.34 -9.49 -5.98
N ARG A 127 6.41 -10.09 -6.71
CA ARG A 127 6.23 -11.55 -6.74
C ARG A 127 7.45 -12.27 -7.32
N ASN A 128 8.08 -11.72 -8.36
CA ASN A 128 9.29 -12.30 -8.96
C ASN A 128 10.48 -12.22 -7.99
N GLU A 129 10.54 -11.21 -7.11
CA GLU A 129 11.50 -11.14 -5.99
C GLU A 129 11.16 -12.09 -4.83
N GLY A 130 10.06 -12.83 -4.93
CA GLY A 130 9.68 -13.90 -4.00
C GLY A 130 8.57 -13.52 -3.02
N ALA A 131 7.94 -12.36 -3.16
CA ALA A 131 6.86 -11.96 -2.26
C ALA A 131 5.71 -12.98 -2.26
N ARG A 132 5.22 -13.29 -1.07
CA ARG A 132 4.08 -14.17 -0.80
C ARG A 132 2.90 -13.38 -0.22
N ILE A 133 3.18 -12.20 0.28
CA ILE A 133 2.23 -11.21 0.77
C ILE A 133 2.54 -9.89 0.08
N LEU A 134 1.50 -9.20 -0.37
CA LEU A 134 1.56 -7.83 -0.87
C LEU A 134 0.70 -6.95 0.03
N VAL A 135 1.26 -5.85 0.53
CA VAL A 135 0.57 -4.93 1.43
C VAL A 135 0.44 -3.57 0.77
N PHE A 136 -0.78 -3.02 0.77
CA PHE A 136 -1.08 -1.71 0.19
C PHE A 136 -1.93 -0.87 1.15
N PRO A 137 -1.32 -0.04 2.01
CA PRO A 137 -2.07 1.04 2.62
C PRO A 137 -2.55 2.02 1.56
N GLY A 138 -3.78 2.53 1.69
CA GLY A 138 -4.31 3.44 0.68
C GLY A 138 -5.72 3.92 0.99
N ALA A 139 -6.12 4.99 0.31
CA ALA A 139 -7.43 5.58 0.46
C ALA A 139 -8.03 5.87 -0.93
N PHE A 140 -8.94 5.02 -1.39
CA PHE A 140 -9.71 5.30 -2.60
C PHE A 140 -10.91 6.20 -2.26
N ASN A 141 -11.33 7.04 -3.20
CA ASN A 141 -12.47 7.92 -3.06
C ASN A 141 -13.81 7.20 -3.37
N LEU A 142 -14.93 7.91 -3.19
CA LEU A 142 -16.26 7.35 -3.43
C LEU A 142 -16.61 7.11 -4.91
N VAL A 143 -15.78 7.57 -5.85
CA VAL A 143 -15.96 7.32 -7.29
C VAL A 143 -15.26 6.01 -7.69
N THR A 144 -13.99 5.88 -7.33
CA THR A 144 -13.16 4.74 -7.73
C THR A 144 -13.17 3.60 -6.71
N GLY A 145 -13.51 3.86 -5.46
CA GLY A 145 -13.60 2.87 -4.41
C GLY A 145 -14.56 1.74 -4.75
N PRO A 146 -15.87 2.03 -4.90
CA PRO A 146 -16.86 0.99 -5.20
C PRO A 146 -16.61 0.23 -6.51
N ALA A 147 -16.02 0.90 -7.50
CA ALA A 147 -15.79 0.30 -8.81
C ALA A 147 -14.50 -0.52 -8.90
N HIS A 148 -13.45 -0.14 -8.15
CA HIS A 148 -12.11 -0.68 -8.42
C HIS A 148 -11.41 -1.27 -7.20
N TRP A 149 -11.74 -0.86 -5.96
CA TRP A 149 -10.93 -1.21 -4.78
C TRP A 149 -10.80 -2.71 -4.57
N GLU A 150 -11.91 -3.42 -4.41
CA GLU A 150 -11.92 -4.87 -4.25
C GLU A 150 -11.45 -5.59 -5.51
N LEU A 151 -11.92 -5.15 -6.68
CA LEU A 151 -11.55 -5.76 -7.96
C LEU A 151 -10.03 -5.77 -8.18
N LEU A 152 -9.36 -4.65 -7.92
CA LEU A 152 -7.91 -4.56 -8.07
C LEU A 152 -7.17 -5.48 -7.10
N GLN A 153 -7.60 -5.57 -5.86
CA GLN A 153 -6.99 -6.45 -4.87
C GLN A 153 -7.09 -7.92 -5.28
N ARG A 154 -8.28 -8.35 -5.69
CA ARG A 154 -8.53 -9.71 -6.18
C ARG A 154 -7.72 -10.00 -7.44
N ALA A 155 -7.65 -9.03 -8.37
CA ALA A 155 -6.82 -9.15 -9.56
C ALA A 155 -5.33 -9.31 -9.19
N ARG A 156 -4.80 -8.48 -8.28
CA ARG A 156 -3.39 -8.61 -7.84
C ARG A 156 -3.13 -9.93 -7.14
N ALA A 157 -4.07 -10.42 -6.33
CA ALA A 157 -3.95 -11.74 -5.70
C ALA A 157 -3.86 -12.86 -6.74
N LEU A 158 -4.69 -12.83 -7.79
CA LEU A 158 -4.66 -13.80 -8.88
C LEU A 158 -3.39 -13.68 -9.75
N ASP A 159 -3.01 -12.46 -10.15
CA ASP A 159 -1.84 -12.19 -11.00
C ASP A 159 -0.54 -12.70 -10.34
N THR A 160 -0.43 -12.52 -9.03
CA THR A 160 0.78 -12.80 -8.27
C THR A 160 0.73 -14.13 -7.52
N GLN A 161 -0.47 -14.70 -7.36
CA GLN A 161 -0.71 -15.88 -6.54
C GLN A 161 -0.13 -15.71 -5.13
N SER A 162 -0.47 -14.55 -4.51
CA SER A 162 -0.01 -14.10 -3.21
C SER A 162 -1.20 -13.57 -2.41
N PHE A 163 -1.07 -13.53 -1.09
CA PHE A 163 -2.01 -12.77 -0.27
C PHE A 163 -1.91 -11.27 -0.59
N VAL A 164 -3.03 -10.58 -0.66
CA VAL A 164 -3.10 -9.13 -0.80
C VAL A 164 -3.82 -8.55 0.41
N LEU A 165 -3.14 -7.68 1.13
CA LEU A 165 -3.61 -7.03 2.34
C LEU A 165 -3.69 -5.53 2.10
N THR A 166 -4.86 -4.95 2.28
CA THR A 166 -5.04 -3.52 2.14
C THR A 166 -5.59 -2.91 3.42
N CYS A 167 -5.11 -1.72 3.74
CA CYS A 167 -5.58 -0.94 4.87
C CYS A 167 -6.00 0.44 4.39
N SER A 168 -7.24 0.82 4.67
CA SER A 168 -7.80 2.12 4.34
C SER A 168 -8.25 2.85 5.61
N PRO A 169 -8.09 4.17 5.69
CA PRO A 169 -8.67 4.92 6.79
C PRO A 169 -10.19 4.80 6.79
N ALA A 170 -10.79 4.91 7.95
CA ALA A 170 -12.23 5.05 8.09
C ALA A 170 -12.71 6.32 7.38
N ARG A 171 -13.92 6.27 6.84
CA ARG A 171 -14.55 7.44 6.21
C ARG A 171 -14.80 8.52 7.24
N SER A 172 -14.36 9.74 6.96
CA SER A 172 -14.67 10.89 7.79
C SER A 172 -16.18 11.18 7.80
N GLU A 173 -16.73 11.48 8.96
CA GLU A 173 -18.10 11.99 9.10
C GLU A 173 -18.18 13.50 8.80
N ASP A 174 -17.04 14.21 8.85
CA ASP A 174 -16.96 15.63 8.52
C ASP A 174 -17.24 15.86 7.03
N ASP A 175 -18.24 16.66 6.71
CA ASP A 175 -18.68 16.95 5.34
C ASP A 175 -17.62 17.69 4.50
N GLN A 176 -16.66 18.34 5.13
CA GLN A 176 -15.57 19.08 4.46
C GLN A 176 -14.34 18.22 4.20
N GLY A 177 -14.26 17.01 4.80
CA GLY A 177 -13.09 16.14 4.70
C GLY A 177 -13.08 15.22 3.46
N TYR A 178 -11.91 14.69 3.12
CA TYR A 178 -11.80 13.65 2.12
C TYR A 178 -12.60 12.40 2.52
N LYS A 179 -13.45 11.94 1.63
CA LYS A 179 -14.29 10.76 1.85
C LYS A 179 -13.59 9.50 1.34
N ALA A 180 -12.87 8.82 2.23
CA ALA A 180 -12.31 7.52 1.93
C ALA A 180 -13.40 6.46 1.70
N TRP A 181 -13.18 5.54 0.78
CA TRP A 181 -14.07 4.40 0.57
C TRP A 181 -14.10 3.50 1.80
N GLY A 182 -12.99 3.37 2.54
CA GLY A 182 -12.82 2.41 3.62
C GLY A 182 -12.53 1.01 3.08
N HIS A 183 -13.21 0.01 3.62
CA HIS A 183 -13.17 -1.38 3.16
C HIS A 183 -11.75 -1.96 3.14
N SER A 184 -11.05 -1.88 4.29
CA SER A 184 -9.81 -2.64 4.49
C SER A 184 -10.08 -4.11 4.26
N THR A 185 -9.28 -4.76 3.42
CA THR A 185 -9.59 -6.09 2.89
C THR A 185 -8.36 -6.98 2.86
N MET A 186 -8.56 -8.26 3.10
CA MET A 186 -7.57 -9.32 2.92
C MET A 186 -8.07 -10.31 1.88
N VAL A 187 -7.24 -10.57 0.87
CA VAL A 187 -7.54 -11.48 -0.25
C VAL A 187 -6.52 -12.60 -0.27
N ASP A 188 -6.97 -13.83 -0.47
CA ASP A 188 -6.12 -15.00 -0.57
C ASP A 188 -5.51 -15.18 -1.98
N PRO A 189 -4.52 -16.08 -2.16
CA PRO A 189 -3.90 -16.33 -3.47
C PRO A 189 -4.85 -16.84 -4.56
N TRP A 190 -6.04 -17.30 -4.21
CA TRP A 190 -7.10 -17.73 -5.13
C TRP A 190 -8.03 -16.60 -5.57
N GLY A 191 -7.84 -15.39 -5.00
CA GLY A 191 -8.67 -14.23 -5.26
C GLY A 191 -9.96 -14.18 -4.43
N GLU A 192 -10.07 -14.98 -3.37
CA GLU A 192 -11.17 -14.96 -2.43
C GLU A 192 -10.94 -13.88 -1.36
N VAL A 193 -11.99 -13.12 -1.05
CA VAL A 193 -11.97 -12.17 0.06
C VAL A 193 -12.08 -12.95 1.37
N VAL A 194 -10.99 -13.00 2.12
CA VAL A 194 -10.91 -13.72 3.40
C VAL A 194 -11.57 -12.91 4.51
N ALA A 195 -11.33 -11.59 4.52
CA ALA A 195 -11.89 -10.68 5.50
C ALA A 195 -11.94 -9.26 4.94
N THR A 196 -12.96 -8.50 5.32
CA THR A 196 -13.13 -7.11 4.92
C THR A 196 -13.83 -6.32 6.01
N THR A 197 -13.67 -4.99 6.02
CA THR A 197 -14.43 -4.06 6.85
C THR A 197 -15.44 -3.31 6.01
N GLU A 198 -16.32 -2.57 6.67
CA GLU A 198 -17.11 -1.51 6.08
C GLU A 198 -16.29 -0.20 6.04
N HIS A 199 -16.96 0.93 5.88
CA HIS A 199 -16.31 2.24 5.80
C HIS A 199 -16.06 2.94 7.15
N GLY A 200 -16.63 2.43 8.22
CA GLY A 200 -16.44 2.98 9.59
C GLY A 200 -15.14 2.48 10.24
N PRO A 201 -14.82 3.00 11.44
CA PRO A 201 -13.71 2.50 12.24
C PRO A 201 -13.89 1.01 12.57
N ALA A 202 -12.91 0.18 12.22
CA ALA A 202 -12.95 -1.25 12.47
C ALA A 202 -11.55 -1.86 12.51
N ILE A 203 -11.45 -3.03 13.11
CA ILE A 203 -10.26 -3.89 13.07
C ILE A 203 -10.66 -5.19 12.39
N VAL A 204 -9.89 -5.61 11.41
CA VAL A 204 -10.08 -6.89 10.72
C VAL A 204 -8.93 -7.84 11.05
N HIS A 205 -9.25 -9.09 11.32
CA HIS A 205 -8.30 -10.15 11.59
C HIS A 205 -8.50 -11.31 10.64
N ALA A 206 -7.39 -11.92 10.19
CA ALA A 206 -7.41 -13.17 9.45
C ALA A 206 -6.14 -13.98 9.76
N THR A 207 -6.25 -15.30 9.62
CA THR A 207 -5.10 -16.20 9.60
C THR A 207 -4.70 -16.46 8.16
N LEU A 208 -3.41 -16.31 7.85
CA LEU A 208 -2.86 -16.54 6.51
C LEU A 208 -2.18 -17.92 6.48
N GLU A 209 -2.82 -18.89 5.85
CA GLU A 209 -2.26 -20.22 5.67
C GLU A 209 -1.30 -20.22 4.45
N PHE A 210 0.00 -20.17 4.69
CA PHE A 210 1.00 -20.05 3.61
C PHE A 210 1.07 -21.25 2.68
N THR A 211 0.62 -22.44 3.10
CA THR A 211 0.43 -23.59 2.23
C THR A 211 -0.50 -23.28 1.05
N ARG A 212 -1.46 -22.37 1.24
CA ARG A 212 -2.36 -21.90 0.18
C ARG A 212 -1.62 -21.27 -0.99
N VAL A 213 -0.53 -20.54 -0.73
CA VAL A 213 0.32 -19.97 -1.79
C VAL A 213 0.94 -21.09 -2.64
N GLU A 214 1.46 -22.14 -1.98
CA GLU A 214 2.08 -23.27 -2.67
C GLU A 214 1.07 -24.09 -3.47
N GLU A 215 -0.10 -24.35 -2.90
CA GLU A 215 -1.19 -25.05 -3.58
C GLU A 215 -1.62 -24.34 -4.84
N VAL A 216 -1.88 -23.03 -4.75
CA VAL A 216 -2.32 -22.22 -5.89
C VAL A 216 -1.22 -22.15 -6.96
N ARG A 217 0.03 -21.91 -6.57
CA ARG A 217 1.18 -21.82 -7.50
C ARG A 217 1.50 -23.14 -8.17
N SER A 218 1.24 -24.27 -7.50
CA SER A 218 1.43 -25.61 -8.09
C SER A 218 0.26 -26.03 -8.97
N GLY A 219 -0.96 -25.75 -8.53
CA GLY A 219 -2.19 -26.11 -9.25
C GLY A 219 -2.40 -25.30 -10.53
N VAL A 220 -2.06 -24.01 -10.51
CA VAL A 220 -2.14 -23.09 -11.66
C VAL A 220 -0.78 -22.42 -11.87
N PRO A 221 0.20 -23.09 -12.51
CA PRO A 221 1.60 -22.65 -12.52
C PRO A 221 1.89 -21.54 -13.55
N VAL A 222 1.13 -20.44 -13.51
CA VAL A 222 1.20 -19.34 -14.50
C VAL A 222 2.62 -18.76 -14.65
N ALA A 223 3.38 -18.70 -13.56
CA ALA A 223 4.73 -18.15 -13.62
C ALA A 223 5.70 -19.03 -14.43
N LYS A 224 5.52 -20.35 -14.37
CA LYS A 224 6.31 -21.30 -15.16
C LYS A 224 5.88 -21.36 -16.63
N GLN A 225 4.63 -20.97 -16.89
CA GLN A 225 4.00 -20.98 -18.22
C GLN A 225 4.15 -19.67 -18.97
N ARG A 226 4.76 -18.65 -18.34
CA ARG A 226 5.03 -17.38 -19.03
C ARG A 226 5.94 -17.60 -20.23
N ARG A 227 5.56 -16.99 -21.33
CA ARG A 227 6.29 -17.04 -22.60
C ARG A 227 7.44 -16.02 -22.58
N ASN A 228 8.46 -16.27 -21.72
CA ASN A 228 9.65 -15.41 -21.60
C ASN A 228 10.48 -15.33 -22.90
N ASP A 229 10.16 -16.18 -23.85
CA ASP A 229 10.67 -16.15 -25.22
C ASP A 229 10.00 -15.08 -26.07
N LEU A 230 8.79 -14.59 -25.69
CA LEU A 230 8.02 -13.59 -26.42
C LEU A 230 7.95 -12.24 -25.71
N TYR A 231 7.91 -12.24 -24.39
CA TYR A 231 7.84 -11.02 -23.57
C TYR A 231 8.49 -11.22 -22.22
N LYS A 232 9.01 -10.14 -21.65
CA LYS A 232 9.61 -10.14 -20.32
C LYS A 232 9.12 -8.97 -19.48
N LEU A 233 9.09 -9.17 -18.18
CA LEU A 233 8.91 -8.11 -17.19
C LEU A 233 10.15 -8.09 -16.31
N GLU A 234 10.94 -7.04 -16.41
CA GLU A 234 12.24 -6.89 -15.74
C GLU A 234 12.31 -5.53 -15.05
N LYS A 235 13.02 -5.49 -13.91
CA LYS A 235 13.42 -4.24 -13.26
C LYS A 235 14.55 -3.61 -14.08
N VAL A 236 14.47 -2.32 -14.33
CA VAL A 236 15.52 -1.51 -14.97
C VAL A 236 16.48 -0.91 -13.98
#